data_584449437b818295537fdc201fab2558
#
_entry.id   584449437b818295537fdc201fab2558
#
_cell.length_a   1.000
_cell.length_b   1.000
_cell.length_c   1.000
_cell.angle_alpha   90.00
_cell.angle_beta   90.00
_cell.angle_gamma   90.00
#
_symmetry.space_group_name_H-M   'P 1'
#
loop_
_entity.id
_entity.type
_entity.pdbx_description
1 polymer ?
#
loop_
_entity_poly.entity_id
_entity_poly.type
_entity_poly.pdbx_seq_one_letter_code
_entity_poly.pdbx_strand_id
1 'polypeptide(L)'
;MTNRNNKLLSSVAFSTLLMGVSNIAIGDSMTHESGHMNKFNIRLSGFRAITSTELRVDSELGVIGEELSFEDDLDLSDRETLPLIDITYRFNPRHMIDFSFVDLSRSGSTNFGREGVTTDDILWSVGTEIDSQFDSEVYRLAYGYSFFNDGQKELGLLVGLHITRFNTELSGRGSIVTIDPATGNEVVVEGDAQRAYDSGFTVPLPVIGLHGTYTLTPEIHFRGWGQIFSLEYDDYDGRLLNLAAMLEYTLNERFGVGLGYTYYGYDLDADSDKLNGSFDYDFRGPTVFFSTSF
;
A
#
# COMPACT_ATOMS: atom_id res chain seq x y z
N MET A 1 -26.48 -16.63 -3.91
CA MET A 1 -27.14 -15.53 -4.67
C MET A 1 -27.02 -14.27 -3.85
N THR A 2 -25.92 -13.59 -3.91
CA THR A 2 -25.70 -12.29 -3.25
C THR A 2 -25.23 -11.32 -4.33
N ASN A 3 -26.03 -10.32 -4.54
CA ASN A 3 -25.98 -9.36 -5.61
C ASN A 3 -24.87 -8.34 -5.32
N ARG A 4 -23.70 -8.48 -5.91
CA ARG A 4 -22.66 -7.42 -5.93
C ARG A 4 -23.00 -6.39 -7.02
N ASN A 5 -23.80 -5.41 -6.66
CA ASN A 5 -23.97 -4.18 -7.43
C ASN A 5 -22.95 -3.15 -6.93
N ASN A 6 -21.74 -3.17 -7.45
CA ASN A 6 -20.88 -1.99 -7.51
C ASN A 6 -20.09 -1.99 -8.83
N LYS A 7 -20.81 -1.89 -9.94
CA LYS A 7 -20.26 -1.49 -11.23
C LYS A 7 -20.32 0.03 -11.33
N LEU A 8 -19.34 0.71 -10.82
CA LEU A 8 -19.07 2.11 -11.16
C LEU A 8 -17.56 2.34 -11.03
N LEU A 9 -16.86 2.01 -12.06
CA LEU A 9 -15.63 2.61 -12.57
C LEU A 9 -15.07 1.71 -13.68
N SER A 10 -15.89 1.56 -14.73
CA SER A 10 -15.44 0.84 -15.94
C SER A 10 -14.68 1.78 -16.85
N SER A 11 -13.57 1.25 -17.35
CA SER A 11 -12.84 1.63 -18.56
C SER A 11 -12.32 3.06 -18.64
N VAL A 12 -11.10 3.28 -18.16
CA VAL A 12 -10.20 4.30 -18.72
C VAL A 12 -9.23 3.60 -19.67
N ALA A 13 -9.53 3.71 -20.97
CA ALA A 13 -8.65 3.25 -22.03
C ALA A 13 -7.33 4.03 -21.99
N PHE A 14 -6.22 3.33 -21.83
CA PHE A 14 -4.88 3.89 -21.90
C PHE A 14 -4.51 4.13 -23.38
N SER A 15 -4.78 5.35 -23.87
CA SER A 15 -4.21 5.81 -25.12
C SER A 15 -2.85 6.45 -24.83
N THR A 16 -1.82 5.86 -25.39
CA THR A 16 -0.43 6.33 -25.39
C THR A 16 -0.34 7.79 -25.84
N LEU A 17 -0.09 8.71 -24.92
CA LEU A 17 0.19 10.11 -25.21
C LEU A 17 1.67 10.41 -25.01
N LEU A 18 2.47 10.16 -26.05
CA LEU A 18 3.80 10.75 -26.20
C LEU A 18 3.59 12.16 -26.76
N MET A 19 3.64 13.19 -25.94
CA MET A 19 3.70 14.56 -26.42
C MET A 19 5.05 15.19 -26.13
N GLY A 20 5.62 15.69 -27.21
CA GLY A 20 6.88 16.39 -27.25
C GLY A 20 6.89 17.63 -26.36
N VAL A 21 7.97 17.79 -25.63
CA VAL A 21 8.26 18.95 -24.79
C VAL A 21 8.73 20.08 -25.70
N SER A 22 7.85 21.01 -26.01
CA SER A 22 8.23 22.30 -26.58
C SER A 22 8.55 23.30 -25.44
N ASN A 23 9.75 23.84 -25.47
CA ASN A 23 10.21 24.91 -24.58
C ASN A 23 9.32 26.15 -24.71
N ILE A 24 8.57 26.48 -23.67
CA ILE A 24 8.01 27.81 -23.48
C ILE A 24 8.76 28.47 -22.33
N ALA A 25 9.66 29.38 -22.70
CA ALA A 25 10.28 30.30 -21.74
C ALA A 25 9.23 31.35 -21.38
N ILE A 26 8.80 31.39 -20.12
CA ILE A 26 8.03 32.52 -19.56
C ILE A 26 8.80 33.04 -18.35
N GLY A 27 8.98 34.39 -18.41
CA GLY A 27 9.85 35.20 -17.62
C GLY A 27 9.70 35.08 -16.11
N ASP A 28 10.83 35.29 -15.51
CA ASP A 28 11.08 35.48 -14.09
C ASP A 28 10.28 36.68 -13.55
N SER A 29 9.44 36.44 -12.55
CA SER A 29 9.05 37.48 -11.59
C SER A 29 9.15 36.89 -10.17
N MET A 30 10.26 37.21 -9.57
CA MET A 30 10.55 36.97 -8.16
C MET A 30 9.63 37.77 -7.28
N THR A 31 8.79 37.12 -6.44
CA THR A 31 8.34 37.73 -5.18
C THR A 31 7.86 36.62 -4.21
N HIS A 32 8.42 36.63 -3.00
CA HIS A 32 8.09 35.85 -1.81
C HIS A 32 8.30 34.35 -1.93
N GLU A 33 9.47 33.88 -1.55
CA GLU A 33 9.73 32.50 -1.17
C GLU A 33 8.93 32.18 0.11
N SER A 34 7.76 31.56 -0.07
CA SER A 34 7.12 30.83 0.99
C SER A 34 7.94 29.55 1.23
N GLY A 35 8.15 29.13 2.47
CA GLY A 35 8.98 27.96 2.85
C GLY A 35 8.61 26.63 2.16
N HIS A 36 7.50 26.59 1.38
CA HIS A 36 7.11 25.44 0.55
C HIS A 36 7.88 25.31 -0.76
N MET A 37 8.60 26.34 -1.18
CA MET A 37 9.37 26.36 -2.41
C MET A 37 10.82 25.95 -2.20
N ASN A 38 11.20 25.57 -0.99
CA ASN A 38 12.53 25.05 -0.71
C ASN A 38 12.82 23.82 -1.58
N LYS A 39 14.06 23.72 -2.05
CA LYS A 39 14.47 22.65 -2.97
C LYS A 39 14.33 21.26 -2.36
N PHE A 40 14.52 21.18 -1.06
CA PHE A 40 14.51 19.91 -0.34
C PHE A 40 13.60 20.01 0.89
N ASN A 41 12.68 19.05 1.01
CA ASN A 41 11.82 18.92 2.16
C ASN A 41 11.82 17.47 2.65
N ILE A 42 12.08 17.25 3.94
CA ILE A 42 12.03 15.95 4.59
C ILE A 42 10.97 16.02 5.66
N ARG A 43 10.08 15.02 5.72
CA ARG A 43 9.12 14.81 6.80
C ARG A 43 9.38 13.47 7.46
N LEU A 44 9.46 13.50 8.79
CA LEU A 44 9.52 12.32 9.63
C LEU A 44 8.23 12.25 10.42
N SER A 45 7.47 11.20 10.23
CA SER A 45 6.14 11.04 10.79
C SER A 45 6.06 9.86 11.73
N GLY A 46 5.31 10.03 12.83
CA GLY A 46 4.69 8.93 13.56
C GLY A 46 3.31 8.67 12.97
N PHE A 47 3.12 7.52 12.36
CA PHE A 47 1.87 7.12 11.72
C PHE A 47 1.17 6.05 12.56
N ARG A 48 -0.05 6.33 13.03
CA ARG A 48 -0.88 5.35 13.74
C ARG A 48 -1.76 4.63 12.71
N ALA A 49 -1.26 3.53 12.16
CA ALA A 49 -1.96 2.71 11.20
C ALA A 49 -3.07 1.89 11.86
N ILE A 50 -4.22 1.83 11.22
CA ILE A 50 -5.28 0.84 11.42
C ILE A 50 -5.28 0.01 10.15
N THR A 51 -5.15 -1.30 10.27
CA THR A 51 -4.93 -2.23 9.16
C THR A 51 -6.08 -3.21 9.02
N SER A 52 -6.31 -3.67 7.80
CA SER A 52 -7.17 -4.81 7.47
C SER A 52 -6.49 -5.61 6.38
N THR A 53 -6.40 -6.94 6.59
CA THR A 53 -5.72 -7.84 5.65
C THR A 53 -6.55 -9.09 5.47
N GLU A 54 -7.01 -9.31 4.25
CA GLU A 54 -7.83 -10.45 3.87
C GLU A 54 -7.17 -11.21 2.73
N LEU A 55 -7.06 -12.50 2.87
CA LEU A 55 -6.50 -13.42 1.87
C LEU A 55 -7.49 -14.52 1.58
N ARG A 56 -7.78 -14.78 0.32
CA ARG A 56 -8.49 -15.97 -0.13
C ARG A 56 -7.66 -16.70 -1.17
N VAL A 57 -7.46 -17.98 -0.99
CA VAL A 57 -6.81 -18.85 -1.97
C VAL A 57 -7.76 -20.00 -2.28
N ASP A 58 -8.21 -20.09 -3.52
CA ASP A 58 -9.07 -21.16 -4.01
C ASP A 58 -8.18 -22.33 -4.51
N SER A 59 -8.57 -23.56 -4.24
CA SER A 59 -7.78 -24.71 -4.66
C SER A 59 -7.97 -25.03 -6.15
N GLU A 60 -6.94 -25.61 -6.80
CA GLU A 60 -7.00 -26.10 -8.18
C GLU A 60 -8.14 -27.11 -8.43
N LEU A 61 -8.70 -27.73 -7.38
CA LEU A 61 -9.79 -28.69 -7.45
C LEU A 61 -11.19 -28.04 -7.41
N GLY A 62 -11.26 -26.69 -7.47
CA GLY A 62 -12.52 -25.93 -7.49
C GLY A 62 -13.21 -25.86 -6.13
N VAL A 63 -12.50 -26.13 -5.05
CA VAL A 63 -12.97 -25.82 -3.69
C VAL A 63 -12.73 -24.34 -3.49
N ILE A 64 -13.81 -23.57 -3.31
CA ILE A 64 -13.74 -22.16 -2.98
C ILE A 64 -13.04 -22.04 -1.63
N GLY A 65 -11.89 -21.37 -1.60
CA GLY A 65 -11.16 -21.08 -0.37
C GLY A 65 -11.98 -20.18 0.55
N GLU A 66 -11.85 -20.40 1.85
CA GLU A 66 -12.39 -19.47 2.83
C GLU A 66 -11.49 -18.24 2.88
N GLU A 67 -12.13 -17.09 3.08
CA GLU A 67 -11.44 -15.83 3.33
C GLU A 67 -10.77 -15.87 4.71
N LEU A 68 -9.48 -15.63 4.77
CA LEU A 68 -8.67 -15.58 5.97
C LEU A 68 -8.39 -14.11 6.34
N SER A 69 -8.95 -13.67 7.45
CA SER A 69 -8.61 -12.37 8.04
C SER A 69 -7.37 -12.52 8.92
N PHE A 70 -6.33 -11.73 8.64
CA PHE A 70 -5.10 -11.81 9.43
C PHE A 70 -5.31 -11.27 10.85
N GLU A 71 -6.19 -10.30 11.01
CA GLU A 71 -6.53 -9.72 12.30
C GLU A 71 -7.41 -10.64 13.14
N ASP A 72 -8.48 -11.18 12.56
CA ASP A 72 -9.47 -11.97 13.30
C ASP A 72 -9.07 -13.44 13.44
N ASP A 73 -8.42 -14.03 12.42
CA ASP A 73 -8.09 -15.46 12.39
C ASP A 73 -6.67 -15.78 12.87
N LEU A 74 -5.72 -14.85 12.67
CA LEU A 74 -4.32 -15.00 13.06
C LEU A 74 -3.91 -14.14 14.25
N ASP A 75 -4.86 -13.37 14.83
CA ASP A 75 -4.65 -12.45 15.96
C ASP A 75 -3.53 -11.42 15.74
N LEU A 76 -3.34 -11.00 14.46
CA LEU A 76 -2.42 -9.93 14.16
C LEU A 76 -2.98 -8.59 14.64
N SER A 77 -2.11 -7.73 15.16
CA SER A 77 -2.53 -6.40 15.61
C SER A 77 -3.17 -5.60 14.48
N ASP A 78 -4.38 -5.08 14.72
CA ASP A 78 -5.10 -4.18 13.80
C ASP A 78 -4.58 -2.73 13.90
N ARG A 79 -3.67 -2.42 14.84
CA ARG A 79 -3.18 -1.06 15.10
C ARG A 79 -1.72 -1.01 15.43
N GLU A 80 -0.94 -0.40 14.55
CA GLU A 80 0.49 -0.21 14.75
C GLU A 80 0.89 1.27 14.67
N THR A 81 1.97 1.62 15.37
CA THR A 81 2.58 2.96 15.28
C THR A 81 3.94 2.85 14.62
N LEU A 82 4.06 3.41 13.42
CA LEU A 82 5.20 3.23 12.53
C LEU A 82 5.88 4.56 12.22
N PRO A 83 7.19 4.54 11.93
CA PRO A 83 7.85 5.65 11.28
C PRO A 83 7.45 5.68 9.79
N LEU A 84 7.12 6.87 9.28
CA LEU A 84 6.94 7.15 7.87
C LEU A 84 7.87 8.29 7.48
N ILE A 85 8.59 8.12 6.38
CA ILE A 85 9.55 9.10 5.87
C ILE A 85 9.06 9.56 4.50
N ASP A 86 8.94 10.88 4.33
CA ASP A 86 8.69 11.51 3.04
C ASP A 86 9.84 12.46 2.70
N ILE A 87 10.29 12.42 1.46
CA ILE A 87 11.33 13.29 0.93
C ILE A 87 10.84 13.88 -0.39
N THR A 88 10.79 15.20 -0.48
CA THR A 88 10.45 15.89 -1.71
C THR A 88 11.65 16.72 -2.18
N TYR A 89 12.06 16.55 -3.42
CA TYR A 89 13.06 17.38 -4.08
C TYR A 89 12.46 18.12 -5.25
N ARG A 90 12.57 19.47 -5.24
CA ARG A 90 12.09 20.34 -6.30
C ARG A 90 13.25 20.81 -7.18
N PHE A 91 13.19 20.49 -8.46
CA PHE A 91 14.15 21.01 -9.46
C PHE A 91 13.91 22.50 -9.74
N ASN A 92 12.63 22.88 -9.79
CA ASN A 92 12.13 24.22 -10.00
C ASN A 92 10.66 24.30 -9.51
N PRO A 93 9.98 25.46 -9.58
CA PRO A 93 8.62 25.63 -9.09
C PRO A 93 7.56 24.67 -9.67
N ARG A 94 7.86 24.02 -10.81
CA ARG A 94 6.89 23.13 -11.49
C ARG A 94 7.25 21.66 -11.44
N HIS A 95 8.49 21.30 -11.12
CA HIS A 95 8.97 19.93 -11.24
C HIS A 95 9.54 19.43 -9.91
N MET A 96 9.09 18.28 -9.47
CA MET A 96 9.56 17.64 -8.24
C MET A 96 9.69 16.14 -8.39
N ILE A 97 10.50 15.56 -7.52
CA ILE A 97 10.48 14.12 -7.19
C ILE A 97 10.07 14.00 -5.74
N ASP A 98 9.20 13.04 -5.49
CA ASP A 98 8.69 12.70 -4.17
C ASP A 98 8.96 11.22 -3.89
N PHE A 99 9.57 10.95 -2.74
CA PHE A 99 9.85 9.62 -2.25
C PHE A 99 9.24 9.44 -0.88
N SER A 100 8.61 8.29 -0.62
CA SER A 100 8.22 7.91 0.72
C SER A 100 8.49 6.45 1.02
N PHE A 101 8.67 6.15 2.30
CA PHE A 101 8.90 4.82 2.82
C PHE A 101 8.14 4.62 4.12
N VAL A 102 7.46 3.49 4.22
CA VAL A 102 6.83 3.00 5.44
C VAL A 102 7.09 1.49 5.54
N ASP A 103 7.35 1.04 6.75
CA ASP A 103 7.59 -0.35 7.10
C ASP A 103 6.60 -0.73 8.21
N LEU A 104 5.78 -1.74 7.94
CA LEU A 104 4.79 -2.29 8.84
C LEU A 104 5.11 -3.75 9.11
N SER A 105 5.39 -4.08 10.38
CA SER A 105 5.58 -5.45 10.85
C SER A 105 4.57 -5.75 11.94
N ARG A 106 3.86 -6.88 11.79
CA ARG A 106 2.83 -7.32 12.75
C ARG A 106 3.03 -8.78 13.08
N SER A 107 2.75 -9.15 14.30
CA SER A 107 2.81 -10.53 14.76
C SER A 107 1.61 -10.86 15.65
N GLY A 108 1.20 -12.12 15.63
CA GLY A 108 0.12 -12.64 16.44
C GLY A 108 0.39 -14.10 16.80
N SER A 109 -0.34 -14.61 17.81
CA SER A 109 -0.34 -16.01 18.17
C SER A 109 -1.77 -16.41 18.53
N THR A 110 -2.30 -17.40 17.83
CA THR A 110 -3.68 -17.83 18.01
C THR A 110 -3.81 -19.34 18.03
N ASN A 111 -4.89 -19.83 18.66
CA ASN A 111 -5.31 -21.21 18.48
C ASN A 111 -6.23 -21.29 17.27
N PHE A 112 -5.74 -21.92 16.21
CA PHE A 112 -6.43 -21.96 14.93
C PHE A 112 -7.81 -22.61 15.05
N GLY A 113 -8.87 -21.84 14.81
CA GLY A 113 -10.26 -22.24 15.07
C GLY A 113 -11.02 -22.83 13.88
N ARG A 114 -10.41 -22.86 12.69
CA ARG A 114 -11.03 -23.30 11.43
C ARG A 114 -10.58 -24.70 11.03
N GLU A 115 -11.42 -25.43 10.29
CA GLU A 115 -11.03 -26.69 9.68
C GLU A 115 -10.12 -26.44 8.46
N GLY A 116 -8.92 -27.01 8.49
CA GLY A 116 -8.13 -27.34 7.32
C GLY A 116 -7.73 -26.21 6.39
N VAL A 117 -7.08 -25.14 6.87
CA VAL A 117 -6.38 -24.22 5.95
C VAL A 117 -5.06 -24.86 5.52
N THR A 118 -4.84 -24.94 4.21
CA THR A 118 -3.60 -25.48 3.62
C THR A 118 -2.80 -24.32 3.06
N THR A 119 -1.54 -24.17 3.52
CA THR A 119 -0.55 -23.28 2.93
C THR A 119 0.59 -24.12 2.40
N ASP A 120 0.90 -24.03 1.11
CA ASP A 120 1.69 -25.01 0.39
C ASP A 120 1.19 -26.43 0.69
N ASP A 121 2.05 -27.31 1.14
CA ASP A 121 1.69 -28.70 1.50
C ASP A 121 1.41 -28.88 3.01
N ILE A 122 1.20 -27.78 3.76
CA ILE A 122 0.98 -27.82 5.21
C ILE A 122 -0.49 -27.60 5.52
N LEU A 123 -1.12 -28.63 6.11
CA LEU A 123 -2.46 -28.55 6.68
C LEU A 123 -2.37 -28.14 8.15
N TRP A 124 -2.88 -26.97 8.49
CA TRP A 124 -2.93 -26.48 9.85
C TRP A 124 -4.14 -27.08 10.57
N SER A 125 -3.91 -27.79 11.66
CA SER A 125 -4.97 -28.50 12.40
C SER A 125 -5.72 -27.56 13.33
N VAL A 126 -7.03 -27.79 13.47
CA VAL A 126 -7.88 -27.07 14.42
C VAL A 126 -7.35 -27.21 15.85
N GLY A 127 -7.33 -26.11 16.59
CA GLY A 127 -6.89 -26.06 18.00
C GLY A 127 -5.38 -26.08 18.19
N THR A 128 -4.60 -25.96 17.11
CA THR A 128 -3.14 -25.80 17.17
C THR A 128 -2.78 -24.34 17.38
N GLU A 129 -1.82 -24.09 18.27
CA GLU A 129 -1.22 -22.76 18.41
C GLU A 129 -0.34 -22.45 17.19
N ILE A 130 -0.66 -21.35 16.53
CA ILE A 130 0.05 -20.83 15.36
C ILE A 130 0.58 -19.44 15.71
N ASP A 131 1.89 -19.27 15.55
CA ASP A 131 2.54 -17.97 15.56
C ASP A 131 2.59 -17.43 14.14
N SER A 132 2.14 -16.20 13.95
CA SER A 132 2.02 -15.56 12.65
C SER A 132 2.80 -14.24 12.65
N GLN A 133 3.48 -13.95 11.54
CA GLN A 133 4.11 -12.67 11.27
C GLN A 133 3.75 -12.22 9.85
N PHE A 134 3.43 -10.94 9.71
CA PHE A 134 3.18 -10.31 8.43
C PHE A 134 3.90 -8.97 8.36
N ASP A 135 4.77 -8.84 7.37
CA ASP A 135 5.56 -7.64 7.11
C ASP A 135 5.17 -7.03 5.77
N SER A 136 5.03 -5.71 5.72
CA SER A 136 4.84 -4.98 4.48
C SER A 136 5.72 -3.73 4.43
N GLU A 137 6.58 -3.66 3.42
CA GLU A 137 7.42 -2.50 3.12
C GLU A 137 6.87 -1.79 1.89
N VAL A 138 6.51 -0.52 2.02
CA VAL A 138 5.99 0.29 0.92
C VAL A 138 6.98 1.39 0.55
N TYR A 139 7.49 1.33 -0.66
CA TYR A 139 8.32 2.35 -1.29
C TYR A 139 7.51 3.07 -2.36
N ARG A 140 7.40 4.38 -2.26
CA ARG A 140 6.75 5.22 -3.25
C ARG A 140 7.77 6.17 -3.87
N LEU A 141 7.86 6.17 -5.18
CA LEU A 141 8.64 7.15 -5.94
C LEU A 141 7.74 7.79 -6.98
N ALA A 142 7.61 9.11 -6.97
CA ALA A 142 6.78 9.83 -7.91
C ALA A 142 7.48 11.07 -8.47
N TYR A 143 7.27 11.31 -9.75
CA TYR A 143 7.56 12.57 -10.39
C TYR A 143 6.29 13.42 -10.41
N GLY A 144 6.42 14.69 -9.98
CA GLY A 144 5.34 15.67 -9.95
C GLY A 144 5.57 16.80 -10.95
N TYR A 145 4.49 17.16 -11.66
CA TYR A 145 4.43 18.33 -12.52
C TYR A 145 3.30 19.26 -12.10
N SER A 146 3.65 20.45 -11.59
CA SER A 146 2.69 21.47 -11.16
C SER A 146 2.26 22.31 -12.37
N PHE A 147 1.07 22.03 -12.90
CA PHE A 147 0.49 22.78 -14.01
C PHE A 147 -0.08 24.13 -13.55
N PHE A 148 -0.40 24.26 -12.26
CA PHE A 148 -0.79 25.50 -11.63
C PHE A 148 0.06 25.75 -10.38
N ASN A 149 0.67 26.93 -10.27
CA ASN A 149 1.44 27.36 -9.09
C ASN A 149 1.55 28.89 -9.12
N ASP A 150 0.86 29.54 -8.17
CA ASP A 150 0.86 31.01 -7.99
C ASP A 150 1.62 31.44 -6.72
N GLY A 151 2.31 30.50 -6.06
CA GLY A 151 3.02 30.71 -4.79
C GLY A 151 2.14 30.52 -3.54
N GLN A 152 0.83 30.67 -3.65
CA GLN A 152 -0.13 30.38 -2.58
C GLN A 152 -0.83 29.03 -2.79
N LYS A 153 -1.13 28.71 -4.01
CA LYS A 153 -1.81 27.49 -4.42
C LYS A 153 -0.98 26.75 -5.44
N GLU A 154 -0.91 25.47 -5.29
CA GLU A 154 -0.26 24.56 -6.22
C GLU A 154 -1.19 23.41 -6.54
N LEU A 155 -1.27 23.04 -7.82
CA LEU A 155 -1.96 21.86 -8.28
C LEU A 155 -1.15 21.20 -9.39
N GLY A 156 -0.98 19.89 -9.31
CA GLY A 156 -0.15 19.16 -10.25
C GLY A 156 -0.54 17.71 -10.42
N LEU A 157 0.10 17.10 -11.40
CA LEU A 157 0.00 15.68 -11.71
C LEU A 157 1.16 14.93 -11.05
N LEU A 158 0.90 13.68 -10.68
CA LEU A 158 1.89 12.72 -10.22
C LEU A 158 1.91 11.53 -11.17
N VAL A 159 3.11 11.07 -11.52
CA VAL A 159 3.35 9.78 -12.18
C VAL A 159 4.43 9.08 -11.39
N GLY A 160 4.19 7.85 -11.00
CA GLY A 160 5.12 7.20 -10.09
C GLY A 160 5.04 5.68 -10.10
N LEU A 161 5.74 5.11 -9.14
CA LEU A 161 5.83 3.68 -8.89
C LEU A 161 5.64 3.45 -7.38
N HIS A 162 4.72 2.57 -7.03
CA HIS A 162 4.64 1.96 -5.73
C HIS A 162 5.28 0.57 -5.81
N ILE A 163 6.22 0.29 -4.94
CA ILE A 163 6.81 -1.03 -4.79
C ILE A 163 6.48 -1.50 -3.38
N THR A 164 5.62 -2.49 -3.28
CA THR A 164 5.24 -3.10 -2.01
C THR A 164 5.83 -4.50 -1.92
N ARG A 165 6.54 -4.76 -0.85
CA ARG A 165 7.05 -6.08 -0.49
C ARG A 165 6.19 -6.61 0.64
N PHE A 166 5.69 -7.80 0.45
CA PHE A 166 4.95 -8.54 1.47
C PHE A 166 5.75 -9.75 1.88
N ASN A 167 5.76 -10.06 3.17
CA ASN A 167 6.32 -11.27 3.72
C ASN A 167 5.37 -11.83 4.78
N THR A 168 5.06 -13.12 4.70
CA THR A 168 4.18 -13.81 5.63
C THR A 168 4.91 -15.02 6.16
N GLU A 169 5.01 -15.12 7.48
CA GLU A 169 5.57 -16.27 8.17
C GLU A 169 4.51 -16.88 9.09
N LEU A 170 4.31 -18.17 8.98
CA LEU A 170 3.43 -18.95 9.87
C LEU A 170 4.25 -20.08 10.47
N SER A 171 4.16 -20.27 11.78
CA SER A 171 4.80 -21.39 12.45
C SER A 171 3.89 -22.01 13.50
N GLY A 172 3.90 -23.32 13.56
CA GLY A 172 3.01 -24.05 14.46
C GLY A 172 3.11 -25.55 14.24
N ARG A 173 2.11 -26.31 14.68
CA ARG A 173 2.01 -27.75 14.47
C ARG A 173 1.07 -28.01 13.32
N GLY A 174 1.53 -28.77 12.32
CA GLY A 174 0.74 -29.08 11.13
C GLY A 174 1.00 -30.47 10.59
N SER A 175 0.05 -30.97 9.82
CA SER A 175 0.15 -32.21 9.03
C SER A 175 0.60 -31.85 7.61
N ILE A 176 1.21 -32.79 6.90
CA ILE A 176 1.57 -32.61 5.49
C ILE A 176 0.45 -33.22 4.64
N VAL A 177 0.00 -32.43 3.64
CA VAL A 177 -0.85 -32.93 2.56
C VAL A 177 0.06 -33.44 1.44
N THR A 178 -0.13 -34.64 0.96
CA THR A 178 0.62 -35.24 -0.15
C THR A 178 -0.31 -36.00 -1.06
N ILE A 179 0.09 -36.23 -2.29
CA ILE A 179 -0.66 -37.04 -3.25
C ILE A 179 -0.20 -38.48 -3.12
N ASP A 180 -1.14 -39.40 -2.84
CA ASP A 180 -0.90 -40.86 -2.87
C ASP A 180 -0.55 -41.26 -4.33
N PRO A 181 0.66 -41.73 -4.58
CA PRO A 181 1.08 -42.08 -5.95
C PRO A 181 0.31 -43.28 -6.53
N ALA A 182 -0.40 -44.04 -5.69
CA ALA A 182 -1.16 -45.22 -6.14
C ALA A 182 -2.61 -44.83 -6.55
N THR A 183 -3.19 -43.83 -5.91
CA THR A 183 -4.60 -43.46 -6.12
C THR A 183 -4.76 -42.09 -6.79
N GLY A 184 -3.72 -41.24 -6.76
CA GLY A 184 -3.76 -39.84 -7.21
C GLY A 184 -4.60 -38.94 -6.33
N ASN A 185 -5.00 -39.39 -5.14
CA ASN A 185 -5.78 -38.59 -4.20
C ASN A 185 -4.88 -37.91 -3.16
N GLU A 186 -5.36 -36.81 -2.64
CA GLU A 186 -4.71 -36.16 -1.51
C GLU A 186 -4.81 -37.04 -0.26
N VAL A 187 -3.69 -37.17 0.45
CA VAL A 187 -3.59 -37.91 1.72
C VAL A 187 -2.95 -36.98 2.74
N VAL A 188 -3.62 -36.82 3.87
CA VAL A 188 -3.08 -36.12 5.02
C VAL A 188 -2.17 -37.03 5.80
N VAL A 189 -0.89 -36.71 5.87
CA VAL A 189 0.06 -37.40 6.74
C VAL A 189 0.06 -36.69 8.07
N GLU A 190 -0.65 -37.26 9.05
CA GLU A 190 -0.70 -36.73 10.41
C GLU A 190 0.73 -36.61 10.98
N GLY A 191 1.04 -35.46 11.53
CA GLY A 191 2.34 -35.15 12.13
C GLY A 191 2.19 -34.14 13.26
N ASP A 192 2.84 -34.42 14.39
CA ASP A 192 2.92 -33.52 15.55
C ASP A 192 4.22 -32.72 15.52
N ALA A 193 4.79 -32.51 14.32
CA ALA A 193 6.04 -31.80 14.14
C ALA A 193 5.80 -30.28 13.95
N GLN A 194 6.70 -29.48 14.50
CA GLN A 194 6.74 -28.04 14.21
C GLN A 194 6.89 -27.84 12.70
N ARG A 195 6.04 -27.00 12.14
CA ARG A 195 6.06 -26.57 10.73
C ARG A 195 6.26 -25.07 10.66
N ALA A 196 6.87 -24.64 9.59
CA ALA A 196 7.01 -23.22 9.28
C ALA A 196 6.71 -23.01 7.79
N TYR A 197 5.96 -21.98 7.50
CA TYR A 197 5.67 -21.47 6.16
C TYR A 197 6.25 -20.07 6.07
N ASP A 198 6.97 -19.77 5.02
CA ASP A 198 7.56 -18.47 4.73
C ASP A 198 7.31 -18.18 3.24
N SER A 199 6.59 -17.11 2.97
CA SER A 199 6.29 -16.68 1.61
C SER A 199 6.34 -15.17 1.51
N GLY A 200 7.01 -14.70 0.46
CA GLY A 200 7.13 -13.28 0.19
C GLY A 200 7.02 -12.96 -1.30
N PHE A 201 6.40 -11.85 -1.61
CA PHE A 201 6.31 -11.35 -2.98
C PHE A 201 6.47 -9.84 -3.04
N THR A 202 6.86 -9.34 -4.21
CA THR A 202 7.05 -7.91 -4.45
C THR A 202 6.21 -7.47 -5.62
N VAL A 203 5.43 -6.41 -5.42
CA VAL A 203 4.50 -5.89 -6.43
C VAL A 203 4.87 -4.45 -6.79
N PRO A 204 5.43 -4.24 -7.99
CA PRO A 204 5.65 -2.91 -8.53
C PRO A 204 4.43 -2.43 -9.31
N LEU A 205 3.77 -1.36 -8.86
CA LEU A 205 2.60 -0.78 -9.52
C LEU A 205 2.86 0.63 -10.01
N PRO A 206 2.75 0.88 -11.32
CA PRO A 206 2.78 2.23 -11.86
C PRO A 206 1.51 2.99 -11.48
N VAL A 207 1.67 4.19 -10.93
CA VAL A 207 0.56 5.02 -10.44
C VAL A 207 0.50 6.36 -11.13
N ILE A 208 -0.71 6.88 -11.29
CA ILE A 208 -0.98 8.25 -11.68
C ILE A 208 -1.79 8.95 -10.60
N GLY A 209 -1.65 10.27 -10.49
CA GLY A 209 -2.37 10.99 -9.45
C GLY A 209 -2.32 12.49 -9.57
N LEU A 210 -2.86 13.10 -8.55
CA LEU A 210 -2.87 14.54 -8.36
C LEU A 210 -2.21 14.89 -7.03
N HIS A 211 -1.59 16.07 -6.99
CA HIS A 211 -1.15 16.70 -5.74
C HIS A 211 -1.57 18.14 -5.69
N GLY A 212 -1.70 18.66 -4.49
CA GLY A 212 -1.96 20.08 -4.29
C GLY A 212 -1.41 20.59 -2.97
N THR A 213 -1.12 21.88 -2.94
CA THR A 213 -0.73 22.62 -1.74
C THR A 213 -1.51 23.91 -1.68
N TYR A 214 -1.96 24.30 -0.50
CA TYR A 214 -2.64 25.56 -0.25
C TYR A 214 -2.08 26.25 0.99
N THR A 215 -1.52 27.43 0.83
CA THR A 215 -1.06 28.29 1.92
C THR A 215 -2.25 29.05 2.49
N LEU A 216 -2.72 28.62 3.67
CA LEU A 216 -3.84 29.22 4.39
C LEU A 216 -3.44 30.53 5.04
N THR A 217 -2.29 30.53 5.73
CA THR A 217 -1.59 31.69 6.29
C THR A 217 -0.09 31.52 6.00
N PRO A 218 0.76 32.56 6.21
CA PRO A 218 2.19 32.40 6.04
C PRO A 218 2.80 31.22 6.82
N GLU A 219 2.17 30.83 7.92
CA GLU A 219 2.64 29.74 8.79
C GLU A 219 1.87 28.44 8.61
N ILE A 220 0.65 28.46 8.03
CA ILE A 220 -0.22 27.28 7.93
C ILE A 220 -0.41 26.87 6.48
N HIS A 221 -0.08 25.62 6.21
CA HIS A 221 -0.10 25.05 4.87
C HIS A 221 -0.86 23.74 4.85
N PHE A 222 -1.78 23.61 3.92
CA PHE A 222 -2.45 22.38 3.59
C PHE A 222 -1.75 21.71 2.40
N ARG A 223 -1.51 20.42 2.49
CA ARG A 223 -0.99 19.59 1.39
C ARG A 223 -1.82 18.32 1.28
N GLY A 224 -2.06 17.90 0.05
CA GLY A 224 -2.74 16.64 -0.20
C GLY A 224 -2.29 16.01 -1.50
N TRP A 225 -2.43 14.70 -1.59
CA TRP A 225 -2.26 13.95 -2.84
C TRP A 225 -3.20 12.76 -2.89
N GLY A 226 -3.47 12.32 -4.12
CA GLY A 226 -4.18 11.09 -4.40
C GLY A 226 -3.52 10.41 -5.59
N GLN A 227 -3.26 9.11 -5.49
CA GLN A 227 -2.66 8.29 -6.53
C GLN A 227 -3.49 7.03 -6.70
N ILE A 228 -3.66 6.60 -7.94
CA ILE A 228 -4.41 5.41 -8.29
C ILE A 228 -3.62 4.55 -9.27
N PHE A 229 -3.84 3.26 -9.18
CA PHE A 229 -3.55 2.27 -10.20
C PHE A 229 -4.79 1.40 -10.35
N SER A 230 -5.09 0.99 -11.58
CA SER A 230 -6.12 -0.02 -11.85
C SER A 230 -5.74 -0.68 -13.18
N LEU A 231 -5.58 -1.96 -13.15
CA LEU A 231 -5.29 -2.77 -14.33
C LEU A 231 -6.10 -4.06 -14.23
N GLU A 232 -6.90 -4.29 -15.27
CA GLU A 232 -7.56 -5.57 -15.51
C GLU A 232 -6.91 -6.17 -16.77
N TYR A 233 -6.23 -7.27 -16.61
CA TYR A 233 -5.53 -7.93 -17.70
C TYR A 233 -5.64 -9.46 -17.58
N ASP A 234 -6.30 -10.08 -18.58
CA ASP A 234 -6.59 -11.50 -18.62
C ASP A 234 -7.33 -11.93 -17.33
N ASP A 235 -6.77 -12.84 -16.56
CA ASP A 235 -7.33 -13.39 -15.33
C ASP A 235 -6.87 -12.63 -14.07
N TYR A 236 -6.32 -11.42 -14.22
CA TYR A 236 -5.81 -10.62 -13.10
C TYR A 236 -6.46 -9.24 -13.06
N ASP A 237 -6.98 -8.83 -11.91
CA ASP A 237 -7.41 -7.47 -11.59
C ASP A 237 -6.58 -6.93 -10.43
N GLY A 238 -5.94 -5.79 -10.63
CA GLY A 238 -5.12 -5.14 -9.60
C GLY A 238 -5.52 -3.68 -9.44
N ARG A 239 -5.74 -3.25 -8.19
CA ARG A 239 -6.08 -1.87 -7.84
C ARG A 239 -5.22 -1.37 -6.71
N LEU A 240 -4.87 -0.09 -6.77
CA LEU A 240 -4.23 0.63 -5.68
C LEU A 240 -4.85 2.02 -5.55
N LEU A 241 -5.14 2.41 -4.32
CA LEU A 241 -5.53 3.76 -3.98
C LEU A 241 -4.67 4.26 -2.82
N ASN A 242 -3.94 5.37 -3.05
CA ASN A 242 -3.20 6.07 -1.99
C ASN A 242 -3.70 7.50 -1.89
N LEU A 243 -4.14 7.89 -0.70
CA LEU A 243 -4.64 9.24 -0.39
C LEU A 243 -3.94 9.79 0.84
N ALA A 244 -3.58 11.06 0.82
CA ALA A 244 -3.10 11.75 2.02
C ALA A 244 -3.55 13.21 2.05
N ALA A 245 -3.80 13.68 3.26
CA ALA A 245 -4.09 15.08 3.55
C ALA A 245 -3.33 15.50 4.81
N MET A 246 -2.63 16.63 4.75
CA MET A 246 -1.75 17.10 5.81
C MET A 246 -1.95 18.59 6.04
N LEU A 247 -1.88 18.99 7.30
CA LEU A 247 -1.84 20.37 7.75
C LEU A 247 -0.53 20.60 8.49
N GLU A 248 0.27 21.53 7.99
CA GLU A 248 1.60 21.87 8.51
C GLU A 248 1.60 23.27 9.09
N TYR A 249 2.22 23.42 10.26
CA TYR A 249 2.54 24.71 10.89
C TYR A 249 4.05 24.94 10.82
N THR A 250 4.47 25.98 10.11
CA THR A 250 5.87 26.39 9.97
C THR A 250 6.33 27.13 11.22
N LEU A 251 7.28 26.56 11.95
CA LEU A 251 7.88 27.13 13.16
C LEU A 251 8.88 28.24 12.82
N ASN A 252 9.63 28.05 11.74
CA ASN A 252 10.58 29.00 11.18
C ASN A 252 10.89 28.61 9.71
N GLU A 253 11.82 29.33 9.06
CA GLU A 253 12.19 29.10 7.65
C GLU A 253 12.62 27.66 7.31
N ARG A 254 13.02 26.86 8.32
CA ARG A 254 13.54 25.50 8.11
C ARG A 254 12.70 24.40 8.71
N PHE A 255 11.93 24.68 9.74
CA PHE A 255 11.28 23.65 10.54
C PHE A 255 9.78 23.85 10.61
N GLY A 256 9.05 22.76 10.52
CA GLY A 256 7.61 22.69 10.70
C GLY A 256 7.18 21.47 11.49
N VAL A 257 5.95 21.51 11.96
CA VAL A 257 5.25 20.38 12.59
C VAL A 257 3.86 20.28 12.00
N GLY A 258 3.30 19.10 11.98
CA GLY A 258 1.97 18.98 11.42
C GLY A 258 1.25 17.70 11.79
N LEU A 259 0.01 17.66 11.34
CA LEU A 259 -0.90 16.55 11.47
C LEU A 259 -1.38 16.15 10.07
N GLY A 260 -1.66 14.87 9.90
CA GLY A 260 -2.18 14.36 8.64
C GLY A 260 -3.06 13.15 8.83
N TYR A 261 -3.62 12.69 7.73
CA TYR A 261 -4.32 11.43 7.61
C TYR A 261 -3.94 10.79 6.28
N THR A 262 -3.61 9.50 6.33
CA THR A 262 -3.20 8.72 5.17
C THR A 262 -4.10 7.51 5.04
N TYR A 263 -4.46 7.17 3.81
CA TYR A 263 -5.13 5.95 3.41
C TYR A 263 -4.34 5.29 2.29
N TYR A 264 -4.16 4.00 2.42
CA TYR A 264 -3.54 3.15 1.41
C TYR A 264 -4.34 1.87 1.29
N GLY A 265 -4.87 1.57 0.11
CA GLY A 265 -5.65 0.37 -0.17
C GLY A 265 -5.10 -0.34 -1.39
N TYR A 266 -5.14 -1.66 -1.33
CA TYR A 266 -4.57 -2.58 -2.29
C TYR A 266 -5.52 -3.75 -2.47
N ASP A 267 -6.03 -3.95 -3.69
CA ASP A 267 -6.91 -5.07 -4.06
C ASP A 267 -6.26 -5.84 -5.20
N LEU A 268 -6.10 -7.13 -5.05
CA LEU A 268 -5.60 -8.03 -6.08
C LEU A 268 -6.55 -9.21 -6.19
N ASP A 269 -7.04 -9.46 -7.39
CA ASP A 269 -7.82 -10.65 -7.74
C ASP A 269 -7.10 -11.43 -8.83
N ALA A 270 -7.02 -12.72 -8.67
CA ALA A 270 -6.54 -13.66 -9.68
C ALA A 270 -7.58 -14.76 -9.89
N ASP A 271 -7.92 -15.04 -11.16
CA ASP A 271 -8.89 -16.08 -11.56
C ASP A 271 -8.28 -16.91 -12.70
N SER A 272 -7.10 -17.48 -12.44
CA SER A 272 -6.38 -18.30 -13.43
C SER A 272 -6.30 -19.75 -12.99
N ASP A 273 -6.10 -20.66 -13.96
CA ASP A 273 -5.93 -22.11 -13.70
C ASP A 273 -4.80 -22.44 -12.70
N LYS A 274 -3.86 -21.51 -12.49
CA LYS A 274 -2.68 -21.71 -11.63
C LYS A 274 -2.77 -20.98 -10.29
N LEU A 275 -3.51 -19.89 -10.26
CA LEU A 275 -3.68 -19.06 -9.06
C LEU A 275 -5.09 -18.49 -9.12
N ASN A 276 -5.92 -18.89 -8.16
CA ASN A 276 -7.27 -18.38 -7.99
C ASN A 276 -7.42 -17.90 -6.54
N GLY A 277 -7.77 -16.63 -6.39
CA GLY A 277 -7.89 -16.04 -5.07
C GLY A 277 -7.92 -14.52 -5.09
N SER A 278 -8.00 -13.93 -3.90
CA SER A 278 -7.95 -12.47 -3.71
C SER A 278 -7.08 -12.10 -2.53
N PHE A 279 -6.45 -10.94 -2.64
CA PHE A 279 -5.69 -10.35 -1.57
C PHE A 279 -6.10 -8.87 -1.42
N ASP A 280 -6.73 -8.56 -0.31
CA ASP A 280 -7.16 -7.23 0.07
C ASP A 280 -6.32 -6.74 1.25
N TYR A 281 -5.68 -5.60 1.09
CA TYR A 281 -4.84 -5.02 2.11
C TYR A 281 -5.03 -3.51 2.19
N ASP A 282 -5.48 -3.02 3.33
CA ASP A 282 -5.54 -1.58 3.58
C ASP A 282 -4.90 -1.19 4.92
N PHE A 283 -4.34 0.00 4.95
CA PHE A 283 -3.97 0.69 6.16
C PHE A 283 -4.28 2.19 6.09
N ARG A 284 -4.77 2.73 7.19
CA ARG A 284 -5.21 4.12 7.27
C ARG A 284 -5.03 4.65 8.67
N GLY A 285 -4.85 5.95 8.79
CA GLY A 285 -4.79 6.55 10.11
C GLY A 285 -4.20 7.94 10.16
N PRO A 286 -4.19 8.53 11.36
CA PRO A 286 -3.59 9.82 11.61
C PRO A 286 -2.05 9.74 11.63
N THR A 287 -1.43 10.82 11.18
CA THR A 287 0.00 11.05 11.26
C THR A 287 0.30 12.32 12.04
N VAL A 288 1.38 12.30 12.80
CA VAL A 288 2.00 13.49 13.39
C VAL A 288 3.41 13.58 12.83
N PHE A 289 3.82 14.73 12.32
CA PHE A 289 5.11 14.84 11.68
C PHE A 289 5.89 16.08 12.07
N PHE A 290 7.19 15.95 11.94
CA PHE A 290 8.16 17.03 11.93
C PHE A 290 8.73 17.16 10.52
N SER A 291 8.83 18.39 10.03
CA SER A 291 9.40 18.69 8.71
C SER A 291 10.63 19.57 8.81
N THR A 292 11.54 19.37 7.88
CA THR A 292 12.67 20.28 7.66
C THR A 292 12.83 20.58 6.17
N SER A 293 13.17 21.83 5.86
CA SER A 293 13.27 22.36 4.48
C SER A 293 14.53 23.18 4.28
N PHE A 294 15.18 23.03 3.11
CA PHE A 294 16.38 23.78 2.69
C PHE A 294 16.52 23.90 1.18
#